data_c77a8699f1adad50dd84c191dbce54c1
#
_entry.id   c77a8699f1adad50dd84c191dbce54c1
#
_cell.length_a   1.000
_cell.length_b   1.000
_cell.length_c   1.000
_cell.angle_alpha   90.00
_cell.angle_beta   90.00
_cell.angle_gamma   90.00
#
_symmetry.space_group_name_H-M   'P 1'
#
loop_
_entity.id
_entity.type
_entity.pdbx_description
1 polymer ?
#
loop_
_entity_poly.entity_id
_entity_poly.type
_entity_poly.pdbx_seq_one_letter_code
_entity_poly.pdbx_strand_id
1 'polypeptide(L)'
;MKILVTPTSLQPGKGSKALETLKAFSDDLVFNELSRPLTEDELIPLLKDCDGYVAGLDSITQKVINACDHLKVISRYGAGYDRVDIAAAKAKGIPVTNTPGVNAEAVGELTFALILAVARRIPYLNDSTRNGEWVRSTGMELKGKTIGIMGLGAIGKVTARCAKGFEMNVIAYDPFINEAYCAEHGIGIRAFDELVQQADVIALHLPLMDSTRHLINQEAIANMKPGTILINASRGGIIDEAAAYEALHDFMYSTVYVDKVAKKEEQKV
;
A
#
# COMPACT_ATOMS: atom_id res chain seq x y z
N MET A 1 -18.29 -27.51 5.25
CA MET A 1 -16.92 -27.00 5.44
C MET A 1 -17.03 -25.61 6.03
N LYS A 2 -16.53 -25.40 7.25
CA LYS A 2 -16.65 -24.13 7.95
C LYS A 2 -15.55 -23.16 7.49
N ILE A 3 -15.94 -21.96 7.07
CA ILE A 3 -15.01 -20.97 6.52
C ILE A 3 -15.16 -19.65 7.26
N LEU A 4 -14.07 -19.14 7.81
CA LEU A 4 -14.02 -17.78 8.37
C LEU A 4 -13.75 -16.77 7.24
N VAL A 5 -14.51 -15.66 7.23
CA VAL A 5 -14.41 -14.57 6.25
C VAL A 5 -14.24 -13.25 6.99
N THR A 6 -13.04 -12.68 6.95
CA THR A 6 -12.73 -11.45 7.69
C THR A 6 -12.58 -10.17 6.87
N PRO A 7 -12.44 -10.18 5.53
CA PRO A 7 -12.35 -8.93 4.78
C PRO A 7 -13.57 -8.05 5.01
N THR A 8 -13.36 -6.81 5.42
CA THR A 8 -14.45 -5.86 5.73
C THR A 8 -15.30 -5.48 4.51
N SER A 9 -14.77 -5.66 3.29
CA SER A 9 -15.50 -5.46 2.02
C SER A 9 -16.31 -6.68 1.60
N LEU A 10 -16.03 -7.87 2.16
CA LEU A 10 -16.68 -9.14 1.79
C LEU A 10 -17.63 -9.59 2.91
N GLN A 11 -18.61 -8.73 3.23
CA GLN A 11 -19.56 -8.97 4.31
C GLN A 11 -20.99 -9.13 3.77
N PRO A 12 -21.88 -9.82 4.50
CA PRO A 12 -23.30 -9.91 4.16
C PRO A 12 -23.92 -8.52 3.93
N GLY A 13 -24.77 -8.40 2.92
CA GLY A 13 -25.43 -7.13 2.58
C GLY A 13 -24.64 -6.18 1.70
N LYS A 14 -23.36 -6.43 1.40
CA LYS A 14 -22.54 -5.58 0.52
C LYS A 14 -22.59 -5.94 -0.99
N GLY A 15 -23.44 -6.92 -1.37
CA GLY A 15 -23.73 -7.22 -2.79
C GLY A 15 -22.51 -7.60 -3.63
N SER A 16 -21.70 -8.54 -3.14
CA SER A 16 -20.46 -8.96 -3.82
C SER A 16 -20.65 -10.30 -4.55
N LYS A 17 -20.31 -10.35 -5.84
CA LYS A 17 -20.26 -11.60 -6.63
C LYS A 17 -19.32 -12.63 -6.00
N ALA A 18 -18.23 -12.19 -5.38
CA ALA A 18 -17.31 -13.07 -4.66
C ALA A 18 -17.98 -13.73 -3.44
N LEU A 19 -18.85 -12.99 -2.74
CA LEU A 19 -19.62 -13.55 -1.64
C LEU A 19 -20.66 -14.56 -2.11
N GLU A 20 -21.31 -14.31 -3.25
CA GLU A 20 -22.23 -15.28 -3.86
C GLU A 20 -21.51 -16.58 -4.24
N THR A 21 -20.32 -16.46 -4.85
CA THR A 21 -19.47 -17.62 -5.17
C THR A 21 -19.09 -18.39 -3.92
N LEU A 22 -18.71 -17.69 -2.84
CA LEU A 22 -18.34 -18.33 -1.58
C LEU A 22 -19.54 -19.03 -0.91
N LYS A 23 -20.73 -18.43 -0.95
CA LYS A 23 -21.97 -19.04 -0.46
C LYS A 23 -22.40 -20.26 -1.27
N ALA A 24 -22.14 -20.26 -2.58
CA ALA A 24 -22.39 -21.43 -3.41
C ALA A 24 -21.40 -22.57 -3.11
N PHE A 25 -20.23 -22.26 -2.57
CA PHE A 25 -19.20 -23.24 -2.20
C PHE A 25 -19.42 -23.82 -0.80
N SER A 26 -19.91 -23.04 0.16
CA SER A 26 -20.17 -23.49 1.55
C SER A 26 -21.33 -22.73 2.18
N ASP A 27 -22.22 -23.47 2.85
CA ASP A 27 -23.32 -22.92 3.64
C ASP A 27 -22.90 -22.52 5.07
N ASP A 28 -21.71 -22.94 5.52
CA ASP A 28 -21.18 -22.69 6.87
C ASP A 28 -20.10 -21.59 6.82
N LEU A 29 -20.55 -20.35 6.73
CA LEU A 29 -19.69 -19.17 6.68
C LEU A 29 -19.79 -18.36 7.97
N VAL A 30 -18.65 -18.11 8.59
CA VAL A 30 -18.50 -17.25 9.77
C VAL A 30 -17.93 -15.91 9.33
N PHE A 31 -18.53 -14.79 9.74
CA PHE A 31 -18.10 -13.46 9.34
C PHE A 31 -17.53 -12.68 10.52
N ASN A 32 -16.56 -11.79 10.21
CA ASN A 32 -16.08 -10.81 11.16
C ASN A 32 -17.09 -9.66 11.30
N GLU A 33 -17.70 -9.53 12.47
CA GLU A 33 -18.72 -8.50 12.75
C GLU A 33 -18.14 -7.14 13.16
N LEU A 34 -16.82 -7.06 13.44
CA LEU A 34 -16.19 -5.85 14.02
C LEU A 34 -15.86 -4.78 13.00
N SER A 35 -16.03 -5.02 11.69
CA SER A 35 -15.73 -4.06 10.61
C SER A 35 -14.28 -3.48 10.63
N ARG A 36 -13.35 -4.16 11.29
CA ARG A 36 -11.93 -3.88 11.37
C ARG A 36 -11.13 -5.19 11.39
N PRO A 37 -9.81 -5.15 11.13
CA PRO A 37 -8.96 -6.33 11.34
C PRO A 37 -9.07 -6.85 12.78
N LEU A 38 -9.05 -8.16 12.92
CA LEU A 38 -9.08 -8.85 14.21
C LEU A 38 -7.69 -8.90 14.84
N THR A 39 -7.65 -8.79 16.17
CA THR A 39 -6.47 -9.12 16.96
C THR A 39 -6.28 -10.64 17.03
N GLU A 40 -5.12 -11.12 17.46
CA GLU A 40 -4.87 -12.56 17.62
C GLU A 40 -5.88 -13.23 18.56
N ASP A 41 -6.18 -12.57 19.68
CA ASP A 41 -7.08 -13.13 20.70
C ASP A 41 -8.55 -13.15 20.25
N GLU A 42 -8.94 -12.27 19.34
CA GLU A 42 -10.26 -12.28 18.68
C GLU A 42 -10.31 -13.29 17.53
N LEU A 43 -9.22 -13.48 16.81
CA LEU A 43 -9.14 -14.37 15.64
C LEU A 43 -9.11 -15.85 16.02
N ILE A 44 -8.36 -16.21 17.07
CA ILE A 44 -8.18 -17.61 17.48
C ILE A 44 -9.52 -18.30 17.77
N PRO A 45 -10.44 -17.76 18.59
CA PRO A 45 -11.71 -18.41 18.87
C PRO A 45 -12.59 -18.64 17.63
N LEU A 46 -12.55 -17.70 16.67
CA LEU A 46 -13.32 -17.79 15.44
C LEU A 46 -12.75 -18.81 14.46
N LEU A 47 -11.44 -18.98 14.45
CA LEU A 47 -10.72 -19.79 13.48
C LEU A 47 -10.53 -21.25 13.93
N LYS A 48 -10.63 -21.52 15.25
CA LYS A 48 -10.31 -22.81 15.88
C LYS A 48 -10.95 -24.02 15.19
N ASP A 49 -12.24 -23.90 14.83
CA ASP A 49 -13.02 -24.99 14.24
C ASP A 49 -13.25 -24.81 12.72
N CYS A 50 -12.49 -23.92 12.06
CA CYS A 50 -12.66 -23.63 10.65
C CYS A 50 -11.74 -24.53 9.79
N ASP A 51 -12.28 -24.99 8.66
CA ASP A 51 -11.52 -25.70 7.62
C ASP A 51 -10.79 -24.74 6.68
N GLY A 52 -11.36 -23.55 6.42
CA GLY A 52 -10.85 -22.55 5.51
C GLY A 52 -10.89 -21.15 6.09
N TYR A 53 -9.98 -20.30 5.61
CA TYR A 53 -9.92 -18.92 6.05
C TYR A 53 -9.74 -17.99 4.86
N VAL A 54 -10.73 -17.14 4.60
CA VAL A 54 -10.62 -15.99 3.70
C VAL A 54 -10.16 -14.81 4.53
N ALA A 55 -8.86 -14.52 4.43
CA ALA A 55 -8.15 -13.63 5.33
C ALA A 55 -8.18 -12.16 4.86
N GLY A 56 -8.63 -11.28 5.72
CA GLY A 56 -8.54 -9.83 5.57
C GLY A 56 -7.14 -9.28 5.92
N LEU A 57 -7.09 -8.18 6.68
CA LEU A 57 -5.86 -7.54 7.15
C LEU A 57 -5.48 -7.98 8.58
N ASP A 58 -5.96 -9.13 9.01
CA ASP A 58 -5.71 -9.68 10.33
C ASP A 58 -4.26 -10.10 10.50
N SER A 59 -3.76 -10.13 11.74
CA SER A 59 -2.40 -10.60 12.05
C SER A 59 -2.41 -12.10 12.26
N ILE A 60 -1.97 -12.85 11.26
CA ILE A 60 -1.95 -14.32 11.24
C ILE A 60 -0.56 -14.82 11.62
N THR A 61 -0.29 -14.74 12.92
CA THR A 61 1.01 -15.10 13.51
C THR A 61 1.14 -16.60 13.74
N GLN A 62 2.33 -17.04 14.11
CA GLN A 62 2.59 -18.42 14.52
C GLN A 62 1.63 -18.85 15.65
N LYS A 63 1.30 -17.95 16.61
CA LYS A 63 0.35 -18.24 17.71
C LYS A 63 -1.03 -18.60 17.16
N VAL A 64 -1.54 -17.81 16.21
CA VAL A 64 -2.83 -18.03 15.55
C VAL A 64 -2.81 -19.37 14.79
N ILE A 65 -1.80 -19.59 13.96
CA ILE A 65 -1.67 -20.79 13.15
C ILE A 65 -1.58 -22.05 14.02
N ASN A 66 -0.82 -21.99 15.10
CA ASN A 66 -0.66 -23.12 16.02
C ASN A 66 -1.94 -23.48 16.79
N ALA A 67 -2.82 -22.50 17.01
CA ALA A 67 -4.10 -22.73 17.69
C ALA A 67 -5.19 -23.35 16.78
N CYS A 68 -4.93 -23.51 15.48
CA CYS A 68 -5.91 -23.99 14.49
C CYS A 68 -5.53 -25.38 13.98
N ASP A 69 -6.17 -26.44 14.50
CA ASP A 69 -5.85 -27.84 14.14
C ASP A 69 -6.62 -28.35 12.91
N HIS A 70 -7.72 -27.69 12.56
CA HIS A 70 -8.60 -28.08 11.45
C HIS A 70 -8.37 -27.28 10.17
N LEU A 71 -7.57 -26.19 10.23
CA LEU A 71 -7.37 -25.27 9.12
C LEU A 71 -6.58 -25.91 7.98
N LYS A 72 -7.18 -25.96 6.81
CA LYS A 72 -6.63 -26.61 5.59
C LYS A 72 -6.05 -25.61 4.60
N VAL A 73 -6.50 -24.35 4.64
CA VAL A 73 -6.08 -23.30 3.68
C VAL A 73 -6.29 -21.90 4.24
N ILE A 74 -5.35 -21.00 3.94
CA ILE A 74 -5.49 -19.57 4.15
C ILE A 74 -5.51 -18.90 2.78
N SER A 75 -6.64 -18.30 2.40
CA SER A 75 -6.79 -17.52 1.17
C SER A 75 -6.76 -16.03 1.49
N ARG A 76 -5.63 -15.38 1.20
CA ARG A 76 -5.47 -13.95 1.45
C ARG A 76 -6.27 -13.13 0.43
N TYR A 77 -7.29 -12.41 0.89
CA TYR A 77 -8.07 -11.49 0.08
C TYR A 77 -7.26 -10.21 -0.20
N GLY A 78 -6.40 -10.26 -1.21
CA GLY A 78 -5.50 -9.19 -1.63
C GLY A 78 -4.12 -9.69 -2.04
N ALA A 79 -3.29 -8.78 -2.57
CA ALA A 79 -1.95 -9.10 -3.08
C ALA A 79 -0.92 -9.31 -1.96
N GLY A 80 -0.97 -8.49 -0.90
CA GLY A 80 0.00 -8.53 0.20
C GLY A 80 -0.30 -9.65 1.20
N TYR A 81 0.73 -10.35 1.65
CA TYR A 81 0.66 -11.43 2.65
C TYR A 81 1.64 -11.24 3.81
N ASP A 82 2.17 -10.06 3.97
CA ASP A 82 3.13 -9.66 5.01
C ASP A 82 2.59 -9.81 6.45
N ARG A 83 1.27 -9.98 6.62
CA ARG A 83 0.64 -10.25 7.91
C ARG A 83 0.42 -11.73 8.20
N VAL A 84 0.89 -12.63 7.33
CA VAL A 84 0.79 -14.08 7.50
C VAL A 84 2.16 -14.64 7.77
N ASP A 85 2.31 -15.39 8.87
CA ASP A 85 3.53 -16.16 9.13
C ASP A 85 3.57 -17.38 8.19
N ILE A 86 4.22 -17.17 7.04
CA ILE A 86 4.35 -18.18 5.99
C ILE A 86 5.16 -19.39 6.49
N ALA A 87 6.16 -19.16 7.34
CA ALA A 87 6.99 -20.25 7.86
C ALA A 87 6.18 -21.17 8.77
N ALA A 88 5.37 -20.59 9.67
CA ALA A 88 4.47 -21.35 10.54
C ALA A 88 3.38 -22.10 9.75
N ALA A 89 2.78 -21.45 8.74
CA ALA A 89 1.79 -22.09 7.87
C ALA A 89 2.39 -23.29 7.12
N LYS A 90 3.58 -23.11 6.54
CA LYS A 90 4.32 -24.20 5.86
C LYS A 90 4.66 -25.35 6.80
N ALA A 91 5.09 -25.07 8.03
CA ALA A 91 5.42 -26.09 9.02
C ALA A 91 4.19 -26.95 9.40
N LYS A 92 2.98 -26.37 9.39
CA LYS A 92 1.71 -27.07 9.60
C LYS A 92 1.11 -27.69 8.32
N GLY A 93 1.74 -27.50 7.16
CA GLY A 93 1.23 -27.98 5.87
C GLY A 93 0.00 -27.19 5.37
N ILE A 94 -0.21 -25.97 5.85
CA ILE A 94 -1.34 -25.12 5.46
C ILE A 94 -0.91 -24.24 4.27
N PRO A 95 -1.45 -24.47 3.05
CA PRO A 95 -1.20 -23.60 1.92
C PRO A 95 -1.76 -22.20 2.14
N VAL A 96 -0.98 -21.18 1.73
CA VAL A 96 -1.39 -19.78 1.73
C VAL A 96 -1.44 -19.29 0.29
N THR A 97 -2.59 -18.79 -0.13
CA THR A 97 -2.80 -18.21 -1.46
C THR A 97 -3.07 -16.71 -1.35
N ASN A 98 -2.77 -15.97 -2.41
CA ASN A 98 -3.06 -14.55 -2.54
C ASN A 98 -3.52 -14.20 -3.95
N THR A 99 -3.85 -12.94 -4.22
CA THR A 99 -4.31 -12.45 -5.53
C THR A 99 -3.35 -11.37 -6.05
N PRO A 100 -2.16 -11.74 -6.58
CA PRO A 100 -1.18 -10.78 -7.04
C PRO A 100 -1.69 -9.99 -8.25
N GLY A 101 -1.47 -8.67 -8.24
CA GLY A 101 -1.75 -7.77 -9.36
C GLY A 101 -3.22 -7.38 -9.58
N VAL A 102 -4.20 -8.02 -8.93
CA VAL A 102 -5.63 -7.75 -9.18
C VAL A 102 -6.07 -6.32 -8.81
N ASN A 103 -5.35 -5.66 -7.93
CA ASN A 103 -5.62 -4.28 -7.50
C ASN A 103 -4.62 -3.27 -8.09
N ALA A 104 -3.81 -3.66 -9.09
CA ALA A 104 -2.75 -2.81 -9.60
C ALA A 104 -3.29 -1.52 -10.22
N GLU A 105 -4.37 -1.60 -10.99
CA GLU A 105 -5.03 -0.42 -11.57
C GLU A 105 -5.52 0.53 -10.47
N ALA A 106 -6.27 0.01 -9.50
CA ALA A 106 -6.83 0.82 -8.41
C ALA A 106 -5.74 1.51 -7.58
N VAL A 107 -4.62 0.82 -7.28
CA VAL A 107 -3.51 1.41 -6.51
C VAL A 107 -2.72 2.41 -7.35
N GLY A 108 -2.51 2.16 -8.64
CA GLY A 108 -1.86 3.11 -9.54
C GLY A 108 -2.69 4.40 -9.71
N GLU A 109 -4.00 4.28 -9.87
CA GLU A 109 -4.93 5.42 -9.92
C GLU A 109 -4.93 6.19 -8.59
N LEU A 110 -4.99 5.51 -7.44
CA LEU A 110 -4.88 6.14 -6.13
C LEU A 110 -3.57 6.90 -5.97
N THR A 111 -2.45 6.32 -6.40
CA THR A 111 -1.14 6.98 -6.38
C THR A 111 -1.19 8.30 -7.15
N PHE A 112 -1.77 8.31 -8.34
CA PHE A 112 -1.93 9.52 -9.14
C PHE A 112 -2.91 10.52 -8.52
N ALA A 113 -4.00 10.05 -7.93
CA ALA A 113 -4.94 10.90 -7.19
C ALA A 113 -4.24 11.61 -6.03
N LEU A 114 -3.37 10.91 -5.29
CA LEU A 114 -2.56 11.48 -4.21
C LEU A 114 -1.54 12.50 -4.74
N ILE A 115 -0.83 12.19 -5.83
CA ILE A 115 0.09 13.12 -6.49
C ILE A 115 -0.64 14.42 -6.86
N LEU A 116 -1.79 14.31 -7.53
CA LEU A 116 -2.59 15.47 -7.92
C LEU A 116 -3.15 16.24 -6.73
N ALA A 117 -3.59 15.55 -5.68
CA ALA A 117 -4.10 16.16 -4.47
C ALA A 117 -3.03 17.05 -3.80
N VAL A 118 -1.79 16.56 -3.76
CA VAL A 118 -0.64 17.30 -3.24
C VAL A 118 -0.24 18.43 -4.19
N ALA A 119 0.03 18.12 -5.46
CA ALA A 119 0.49 19.07 -6.47
C ALA A 119 -0.45 20.26 -6.62
N ARG A 120 -1.76 20.06 -6.46
CA ARG A 120 -2.80 21.09 -6.60
C ARG A 120 -3.37 21.57 -5.27
N ARG A 121 -2.81 21.10 -4.12
CA ARG A 121 -3.23 21.49 -2.76
C ARG A 121 -4.73 21.26 -2.49
N ILE A 122 -5.32 20.21 -3.07
CA ILE A 122 -6.76 19.94 -3.05
C ILE A 122 -7.32 19.84 -1.62
N PRO A 123 -6.70 19.13 -0.64
CA PRO A 123 -7.22 19.05 0.72
C PRO A 123 -7.34 20.45 1.37
N TYR A 124 -6.31 21.27 1.26
CA TYR A 124 -6.32 22.64 1.79
C TYR A 124 -7.43 23.50 1.17
N LEU A 125 -7.59 23.45 -0.16
CA LEU A 125 -8.61 24.20 -0.86
C LEU A 125 -10.03 23.71 -0.53
N ASN A 126 -10.20 22.39 -0.36
CA ASN A 126 -11.48 21.82 0.10
C ASN A 126 -11.86 22.34 1.48
N ASP A 127 -10.91 22.35 2.43
CA ASP A 127 -11.18 22.80 3.79
C ASP A 127 -11.48 24.30 3.84
N SER A 128 -10.71 25.14 3.13
CA SER A 128 -10.97 26.57 3.07
C SER A 128 -12.35 26.87 2.46
N THR A 129 -12.72 26.18 1.37
CA THR A 129 -14.04 26.35 0.74
C THR A 129 -15.18 25.93 1.67
N ARG A 130 -15.01 24.84 2.42
CA ARG A 130 -16.01 24.40 3.42
C ARG A 130 -16.18 25.41 4.57
N ASN A 131 -15.12 26.14 4.88
CA ASN A 131 -15.13 27.22 5.87
C ASN A 131 -15.66 28.56 5.31
N GLY A 132 -16.13 28.59 4.06
CA GLY A 132 -16.67 29.79 3.41
C GLY A 132 -15.61 30.73 2.87
N GLU A 133 -14.36 30.31 2.79
CA GLU A 133 -13.25 31.11 2.27
C GLU A 133 -13.07 30.88 0.76
N TRP A 134 -12.55 31.90 0.05
CA TRP A 134 -12.17 31.82 -1.36
C TRP A 134 -10.66 32.07 -1.51
N VAL A 135 -9.87 31.04 -1.25
CA VAL A 135 -8.41 31.13 -1.29
C VAL A 135 -7.89 30.80 -2.69
N ARG A 136 -7.03 31.65 -3.23
CA ARG A 136 -6.21 31.33 -4.41
C ARG A 136 -4.91 30.67 -3.97
N SER A 137 -4.62 29.52 -4.55
CA SER A 137 -3.40 28.77 -4.25
C SER A 137 -2.67 28.40 -5.54
N THR A 138 -1.36 28.63 -5.56
CA THR A 138 -0.48 28.18 -6.63
C THR A 138 -0.12 26.71 -6.39
N GLY A 139 -0.38 25.84 -7.36
CA GLY A 139 0.04 24.46 -7.37
C GLY A 139 1.21 24.21 -8.32
N MET A 140 1.66 22.95 -8.38
CA MET A 140 2.65 22.49 -9.34
C MET A 140 1.95 21.83 -10.54
N GLU A 141 2.40 22.15 -11.76
CA GLU A 141 2.04 21.40 -12.97
C GLU A 141 2.94 20.17 -13.09
N LEU A 142 2.36 19.04 -13.51
CA LEU A 142 3.08 17.78 -13.67
C LEU A 142 3.77 17.65 -15.04
N LYS A 143 3.26 18.34 -16.06
CA LYS A 143 3.81 18.30 -17.41
C LYS A 143 5.31 18.68 -17.41
N GLY A 144 6.13 17.82 -18.03
CA GLY A 144 7.58 18.00 -18.10
C GLY A 144 8.35 17.73 -16.79
N LYS A 145 7.64 17.47 -15.67
CA LYS A 145 8.27 17.05 -14.41
C LYS A 145 8.74 15.61 -14.49
N THR A 146 9.68 15.25 -13.63
CA THR A 146 10.22 13.90 -13.54
C THR A 146 9.56 13.14 -12.39
N ILE A 147 8.95 11.98 -12.69
CA ILE A 147 8.52 11.05 -11.69
C ILE A 147 9.52 9.89 -11.56
N GLY A 148 9.99 9.66 -10.33
CA GLY A 148 10.81 8.50 -9.96
C GLY A 148 9.92 7.40 -9.37
N ILE A 149 9.88 6.24 -10.01
CA ILE A 149 9.09 5.09 -9.56
C ILE A 149 10.04 4.08 -8.94
N MET A 150 9.91 3.83 -7.65
CA MET A 150 10.65 2.81 -6.92
C MET A 150 9.80 1.54 -6.82
N GLY A 151 10.16 0.53 -7.60
CA GLY A 151 9.39 -0.70 -7.80
C GLY A 151 8.54 -0.64 -9.08
N LEU A 152 9.05 -1.20 -10.20
CA LEU A 152 8.37 -1.22 -11.50
C LEU A 152 7.62 -2.55 -11.74
N GLY A 153 6.97 -3.05 -10.68
CA GLY A 153 6.03 -4.19 -10.74
C GLY A 153 4.69 -3.83 -11.37
N ALA A 154 3.65 -4.61 -11.10
CA ALA A 154 2.32 -4.39 -11.68
C ALA A 154 1.79 -2.97 -11.39
N ILE A 155 1.88 -2.49 -10.16
CA ILE A 155 1.42 -1.14 -9.75
C ILE A 155 2.31 -0.06 -10.37
N GLY A 156 3.63 -0.19 -10.29
CA GLY A 156 4.57 0.79 -10.84
C GLY A 156 4.39 1.00 -12.35
N LYS A 157 4.05 -0.05 -13.09
CA LYS A 157 3.72 0.03 -14.52
C LYS A 157 2.45 0.83 -14.79
N VAL A 158 1.42 0.69 -13.95
CA VAL A 158 0.21 1.52 -14.04
C VAL A 158 0.54 2.97 -13.73
N THR A 159 1.29 3.23 -12.66
CA THR A 159 1.75 4.58 -12.30
C THR A 159 2.55 5.22 -13.45
N ALA A 160 3.46 4.46 -14.09
CA ALA A 160 4.23 4.93 -15.24
C ALA A 160 3.32 5.29 -16.43
N ARG A 161 2.30 4.48 -16.70
CA ARG A 161 1.33 4.76 -17.77
C ARG A 161 0.51 6.03 -17.48
N CYS A 162 0.06 6.22 -16.25
CA CYS A 162 -0.60 7.46 -15.84
C CYS A 162 0.31 8.68 -15.99
N ALA A 163 1.58 8.58 -15.56
CA ALA A 163 2.56 9.64 -15.68
C ALA A 163 2.81 10.06 -17.13
N LYS A 164 2.85 9.10 -18.04
CA LYS A 164 2.95 9.37 -19.48
C LYS A 164 1.75 10.14 -20.02
N GLY A 165 0.54 9.85 -19.52
CA GLY A 165 -0.67 10.61 -19.87
C GLY A 165 -0.62 12.07 -19.43
N PHE A 166 0.19 12.40 -18.41
CA PHE A 166 0.47 13.76 -17.94
C PHE A 166 1.74 14.37 -18.56
N GLU A 167 2.30 13.74 -19.57
CA GLU A 167 3.54 14.19 -20.27
C GLU A 167 4.73 14.37 -19.30
N MET A 168 4.80 13.51 -18.27
CA MET A 168 5.94 13.49 -17.34
C MET A 168 7.11 12.69 -17.91
N ASN A 169 8.33 13.04 -17.48
CA ASN A 169 9.51 12.19 -17.65
C ASN A 169 9.46 11.07 -16.61
N VAL A 170 9.54 9.81 -17.05
CA VAL A 170 9.46 8.66 -16.15
C VAL A 170 10.83 8.02 -16.00
N ILE A 171 11.31 7.94 -14.76
CA ILE A 171 12.51 7.19 -14.38
C ILE A 171 12.15 6.14 -13.34
N ALA A 172 12.85 5.02 -13.30
CA ALA A 172 12.55 3.93 -12.42
C ALA A 172 13.80 3.32 -11.77
N TYR A 173 13.62 2.86 -10.54
CA TYR A 173 14.53 2.00 -9.80
C TYR A 173 13.79 0.74 -9.36
N ASP A 174 14.36 -0.43 -9.67
CA ASP A 174 13.87 -1.72 -9.20
C ASP A 174 15.05 -2.70 -9.16
N PRO A 175 15.28 -3.45 -8.06
CA PRO A 175 16.34 -4.46 -8.01
C PRO A 175 16.22 -5.54 -9.10
N PHE A 176 15.02 -5.74 -9.63
CA PHE A 176 14.71 -6.72 -10.68
C PHE A 176 14.11 -6.04 -11.92
N ILE A 177 14.71 -4.92 -12.34
CA ILE A 177 14.21 -4.10 -13.44
C ILE A 177 14.09 -4.90 -14.76
N ASN A 178 12.97 -4.74 -15.44
CA ASN A 178 12.79 -5.27 -16.79
C ASN A 178 13.22 -4.23 -17.82
N GLU A 179 14.47 -4.33 -18.28
CA GLU A 179 15.07 -3.38 -19.23
C GLU A 179 14.33 -3.31 -20.57
N ALA A 180 13.85 -4.45 -21.08
CA ALA A 180 13.10 -4.48 -22.33
C ALA A 180 11.78 -3.69 -22.22
N TYR A 181 11.05 -3.86 -21.11
CA TYR A 181 9.85 -3.07 -20.83
C TYR A 181 10.17 -1.58 -20.70
N CYS A 182 11.25 -1.23 -20.02
CA CYS A 182 11.68 0.16 -19.88
C CYS A 182 12.00 0.80 -21.23
N ALA A 183 12.75 0.10 -22.10
CA ALA A 183 13.09 0.57 -23.43
C ALA A 183 11.82 0.75 -24.31
N GLU A 184 10.93 -0.23 -24.33
CA GLU A 184 9.67 -0.19 -25.07
C GLU A 184 8.79 1.00 -24.66
N HIS A 185 8.76 1.28 -23.36
CA HIS A 185 7.87 2.33 -22.81
C HIS A 185 8.59 3.65 -22.55
N GLY A 186 9.86 3.81 -22.97
CA GLY A 186 10.63 5.04 -22.78
C GLY A 186 10.75 5.45 -21.31
N ILE A 187 11.06 4.49 -20.43
CA ILE A 187 11.29 4.69 -19.00
C ILE A 187 12.80 4.68 -18.75
N GLY A 188 13.33 5.75 -18.19
CA GLY A 188 14.75 5.86 -17.87
C GLY A 188 15.09 5.01 -16.63
N ILE A 189 16.05 4.09 -16.76
CA ILE A 189 16.55 3.32 -15.61
C ILE A 189 17.56 4.17 -14.83
N ARG A 190 17.46 4.19 -13.51
CA ARG A 190 18.38 4.94 -12.62
C ARG A 190 18.80 4.10 -11.43
N ALA A 191 20.00 4.35 -10.93
CA ALA A 191 20.37 3.93 -9.59
C ALA A 191 19.53 4.68 -8.55
N PHE A 192 19.44 4.14 -7.32
CA PHE A 192 18.62 4.71 -6.25
C PHE A 192 18.93 6.20 -6.01
N ASP A 193 20.19 6.54 -5.80
CA ASP A 193 20.62 7.91 -5.49
C ASP A 193 20.35 8.87 -6.65
N GLU A 194 20.56 8.42 -7.89
CA GLU A 194 20.26 9.22 -9.08
C GLU A 194 18.75 9.52 -9.21
N LEU A 195 17.90 8.54 -8.92
CA LEU A 195 16.46 8.72 -8.93
C LEU A 195 16.03 9.74 -7.88
N VAL A 196 16.53 9.60 -6.65
CA VAL A 196 16.23 10.51 -5.53
C VAL A 196 16.58 11.96 -5.89
N GLN A 197 17.75 12.19 -6.50
CA GLN A 197 18.22 13.53 -6.88
C GLN A 197 17.48 14.12 -8.09
N GLN A 198 17.01 13.29 -9.03
CA GLN A 198 16.44 13.75 -10.30
C GLN A 198 14.91 13.91 -10.26
N ALA A 199 14.23 13.24 -9.35
CA ALA A 199 12.78 13.23 -9.31
C ALA A 199 12.17 14.50 -8.70
N ASP A 200 11.08 14.99 -9.31
CA ASP A 200 10.19 16.01 -8.73
C ASP A 200 9.03 15.34 -7.96
N VAL A 201 8.73 14.09 -8.31
CA VAL A 201 7.75 13.23 -7.65
C VAL A 201 8.37 11.85 -7.46
N ILE A 202 8.27 11.26 -6.28
CA ILE A 202 8.72 9.90 -5.99
C ILE A 202 7.52 9.06 -5.57
N ALA A 203 7.27 7.93 -6.25
CA ALA A 203 6.22 6.97 -5.94
C ALA A 203 6.82 5.63 -5.54
N LEU A 204 6.46 5.14 -4.34
CA LEU A 204 6.98 3.90 -3.78
C LEU A 204 5.99 2.74 -4.01
N HIS A 205 6.46 1.68 -4.67
CA HIS A 205 5.72 0.45 -4.96
C HIS A 205 6.52 -0.81 -4.62
N LEU A 206 7.51 -0.68 -3.74
CA LEU A 206 8.34 -1.78 -3.26
C LEU A 206 7.63 -2.55 -2.13
N PRO A 207 7.89 -3.86 -1.96
CA PRO A 207 7.51 -4.60 -0.78
C PRO A 207 8.37 -4.16 0.42
N LEU A 208 7.83 -4.33 1.65
CA LEU A 208 8.63 -4.15 2.85
C LEU A 208 9.46 -5.42 3.12
N MET A 209 10.76 -5.27 3.08
CA MET A 209 11.78 -6.27 3.38
C MET A 209 12.89 -5.61 4.22
N ASP A 210 13.83 -6.39 4.75
CA ASP A 210 14.96 -5.81 5.49
C ASP A 210 15.77 -4.83 4.63
N SER A 211 15.91 -5.10 3.33
CA SER A 211 16.62 -4.24 2.37
C SER A 211 15.85 -2.99 1.96
N THR A 212 14.55 -2.93 2.18
CA THR A 212 13.70 -1.77 1.85
C THR A 212 13.16 -1.04 3.07
N ARG A 213 13.42 -1.58 4.28
CA ARG A 213 13.07 -0.90 5.53
C ARG A 213 13.88 0.38 5.68
N HIS A 214 13.16 1.50 5.88
CA HIS A 214 13.75 2.84 5.97
C HIS A 214 14.65 3.16 4.77
N LEU A 215 14.30 2.64 3.58
CA LEU A 215 15.00 2.96 2.34
C LEU A 215 14.99 4.48 2.08
N ILE A 216 13.87 5.13 2.38
CA ILE A 216 13.77 6.60 2.40
C ILE A 216 14.06 7.07 3.83
N ASN A 217 15.34 7.20 4.14
CA ASN A 217 15.88 7.69 5.39
C ASN A 217 16.23 9.19 5.32
N GLN A 218 16.81 9.73 6.38
CA GLN A 218 17.21 11.13 6.46
C GLN A 218 18.18 11.54 5.32
N GLU A 219 19.14 10.68 4.97
CA GLU A 219 20.11 10.95 3.90
C GLU A 219 19.42 10.99 2.53
N ALA A 220 18.55 10.02 2.25
CA ALA A 220 17.76 10.02 1.02
C ALA A 220 16.90 11.28 0.90
N ILE A 221 16.24 11.69 2.00
CA ILE A 221 15.41 12.90 2.02
C ILE A 221 16.25 14.16 1.79
N ALA A 222 17.42 14.26 2.41
CA ALA A 222 18.32 15.40 2.23
C ALA A 222 18.85 15.54 0.79
N ASN A 223 18.91 14.43 0.05
CA ASN A 223 19.34 14.40 -1.36
C ASN A 223 18.21 14.66 -2.36
N MET A 224 16.94 14.77 -1.91
CA MET A 224 15.80 15.12 -2.77
C MET A 224 15.86 16.58 -3.20
N LYS A 225 15.22 16.89 -4.32
CA LYS A 225 15.00 18.28 -4.71
C LYS A 225 14.10 18.98 -3.69
N PRO A 226 14.30 20.27 -3.40
CA PRO A 226 13.34 21.04 -2.62
C PRO A 226 11.94 20.98 -3.26
N GLY A 227 10.92 20.66 -2.47
CA GLY A 227 9.56 20.55 -2.95
C GLY A 227 9.21 19.22 -3.64
N THR A 228 10.08 18.20 -3.57
CA THR A 228 9.75 16.85 -4.04
C THR A 228 8.49 16.33 -3.38
N ILE A 229 7.57 15.78 -4.17
CA ILE A 229 6.38 15.07 -3.69
C ILE A 229 6.74 13.61 -3.50
N LEU A 230 6.60 13.09 -2.28
CA LEU A 230 6.84 11.70 -1.93
C LEU A 230 5.52 10.97 -1.63
N ILE A 231 5.21 9.93 -2.39
CA ILE A 231 3.99 9.13 -2.24
C ILE A 231 4.35 7.69 -1.89
N ASN A 232 3.78 7.18 -0.81
CA ASN A 232 3.89 5.78 -0.43
C ASN A 232 2.51 5.12 -0.38
N ALA A 233 2.11 4.45 -1.45
CA ALA A 233 0.91 3.63 -1.53
C ALA A 233 1.22 2.13 -1.38
N SER A 234 2.38 1.77 -0.81
CA SER A 234 2.83 0.38 -0.66
C SER A 234 2.77 -0.11 0.79
N ARG A 235 3.81 0.15 1.59
CA ARG A 235 3.89 -0.30 3.00
C ARG A 235 4.49 0.78 3.89
N GLY A 236 3.96 0.92 5.11
CA GLY A 236 4.64 1.64 6.18
C GLY A 236 6.02 1.02 6.47
N GLY A 237 6.94 1.81 7.02
CA GLY A 237 8.29 1.38 7.33
C GLY A 237 9.27 1.36 6.14
N ILE A 238 8.84 1.63 4.90
CA ILE A 238 9.77 1.91 3.79
C ILE A 238 10.33 3.33 3.92
N ILE A 239 9.51 4.26 4.39
CA ILE A 239 9.94 5.60 4.79
C ILE A 239 10.30 5.54 6.28
N ASP A 240 11.40 6.16 6.66
CA ASP A 240 11.64 6.55 8.04
C ASP A 240 10.71 7.72 8.36
N GLU A 241 9.60 7.42 9.07
CA GLU A 241 8.55 8.39 9.34
C GLU A 241 9.04 9.53 10.25
N ALA A 242 10.01 9.27 11.14
CA ALA A 242 10.60 10.30 11.97
C ALA A 242 11.45 11.27 11.14
N ALA A 243 12.30 10.75 10.26
CA ALA A 243 13.09 11.58 9.35
C ALA A 243 12.21 12.39 8.39
N ALA A 244 11.12 11.79 7.88
CA ALA A 244 10.17 12.48 7.03
C ALA A 244 9.43 13.59 7.79
N TYR A 245 9.05 13.35 9.04
CA TYR A 245 8.39 14.36 9.90
C TYR A 245 9.30 15.57 10.14
N GLU A 246 10.55 15.35 10.49
CA GLU A 246 11.53 16.45 10.68
C GLU A 246 11.72 17.26 9.39
N ALA A 247 11.88 16.57 8.26
CA ALA A 247 12.04 17.24 6.98
C ALA A 247 10.81 18.09 6.58
N LEU A 248 9.61 17.65 6.93
CA LEU A 248 8.37 18.40 6.70
C LEU A 248 8.24 19.63 7.61
N HIS A 249 8.78 19.55 8.82
CA HIS A 249 8.75 20.62 9.80
C HIS A 249 9.73 21.75 9.43
N ASP A 250 10.91 21.40 8.92
CA ASP A 250 11.95 22.35 8.52
C ASP A 250 11.68 23.00 7.15
N PHE A 251 10.90 22.35 6.28
CA PHE A 251 10.55 22.85 4.95
C PHE A 251 9.06 23.15 4.85
N MET A 252 8.69 24.40 4.94
CA MET A 252 7.30 24.89 4.88
C MET A 252 6.53 24.51 3.59
N TYR A 253 7.09 23.73 2.66
CA TYR A 253 6.48 23.40 1.36
C TYR A 253 6.69 21.95 0.87
N SER A 254 7.23 21.05 1.67
CA SER A 254 7.33 19.64 1.31
C SER A 254 6.08 18.91 1.78
N THR A 255 5.45 18.13 0.91
CA THR A 255 4.27 17.37 1.29
C THR A 255 4.51 15.89 1.08
N VAL A 256 4.65 15.15 2.18
CA VAL A 256 4.67 13.68 2.19
C VAL A 256 3.24 13.21 2.40
N TYR A 257 2.75 12.35 1.51
CA TYR A 257 1.48 11.66 1.69
C TYR A 257 1.76 10.18 1.91
N VAL A 258 1.58 9.71 3.14
CA VAL A 258 1.70 8.29 3.50
C VAL A 258 0.30 7.74 3.67
N ASP A 259 -0.10 6.84 2.79
CA ASP A 259 -1.36 6.09 2.92
C ASP A 259 -1.18 4.97 3.96
N LYS A 260 -1.19 5.28 5.17
CA LYS A 260 -1.22 4.54 6.45
C LYS A 260 -0.23 5.13 7.44
N VAL A 261 -0.58 6.27 7.98
CA VAL A 261 0.01 6.69 9.26
C VAL A 261 -0.38 5.63 10.28
N ALA A 262 0.58 4.88 10.82
CA ALA A 262 0.37 4.11 12.03
C ALA A 262 -0.20 5.09 13.07
N LYS A 263 -1.36 4.76 13.65
CA LYS A 263 -1.92 5.56 14.74
C LYS A 263 -0.80 5.77 15.76
N LYS A 264 -0.43 7.03 16.03
CA LYS A 264 0.34 7.35 17.22
C LYS A 264 -0.32 6.63 18.38
N GLU A 265 0.39 5.71 19.03
CA GLU A 265 0.04 5.32 20.39
C GLU A 265 0.04 6.62 21.19
N GLU A 266 -1.11 6.97 21.75
CA GLU A 266 -1.23 8.08 22.69
C GLU A 266 -0.25 7.82 23.83
N GLN A 267 0.89 8.50 23.79
CA GLN A 267 1.70 8.66 24.98
C GLN A 267 0.86 9.52 25.93
N LYS A 268 0.21 8.83 26.87
CA LYS A 268 -0.33 9.46 28.08
C LYS A 268 0.86 10.04 28.85
N VAL A 269 0.96 11.36 28.87
CA VAL A 269 1.68 12.09 29.93
C VAL A 269 0.73 12.27 31.10
#